data_56244a25698ca3e768b78bb494467876
#
_entry.id   56244a25698ca3e768b78bb494467876
#
_cell.length_a   1.000
_cell.length_b   1.000
_cell.length_c   1.000
_cell.angle_alpha   90.00
_cell.angle_beta   90.00
_cell.angle_gamma   90.00
#
_symmetry.space_group_name_H-M   'P 1'
#
loop_
_entity.id
_entity.type
_entity.pdbx_description
1 polymer ?
#
loop_
_entity_poly.entity_id
_entity_poly.type
_entity_poly.pdbx_seq_one_letter_code
_entity_poly.pdbx_strand_id
1 'polypeptide(L)'
;MFEVVIGLEVHTQLNTKTKIFCSCSTSFGDEANTHVCPTCLALPGALPVLNKEAIKKAISFGTAINAKINKKSVFNRKNYFYPDLPKAYQISQFEIPIVEGGELIIDVNGTKKRIGVTRAHLEEDAGKNIHEENESLVDLNRAGTPLLEIVSEPDLRSSDEAVAYLKKLHSILRFLNISDANMQEGSFRCDANVSIRPKGDTKLYTRVEIKNLNSFKFIQKAIDYEVERQSAAWEDGKYDEEVYQETRLFDTTNLVTRSMRGKEDSAEYRYFPDPDLLPVEVPEEMYNEAIKIPELAEQKVARYISELGVKESDALNLTQSVEMARYFEELIAAGIQPKLATTWLIVELLGRLNNGVTIETSPVSSAKMINLLKRIEDGTISGKAAKEVLDYLMEHDADVDGVIEKLGLKQVSDDSAIIAIIDQILAANADKVEEYKNGKDKMFGFFVGQVMKEGKGAFNPGKVNELLKAKIG
;
A
#
# COMPACT_ATOMS: atom_id res chain seq x y z
N MET A 1 21.30 29.55 -5.97
CA MET A 1 20.90 28.13 -5.82
C MET A 1 20.12 28.01 -4.52
N PHE A 2 18.92 27.45 -4.58
CA PHE A 2 18.01 27.35 -3.45
C PHE A 2 17.99 25.93 -2.86
N GLU A 3 17.59 25.82 -1.62
CA GLU A 3 17.20 24.60 -0.94
C GLU A 3 15.70 24.63 -0.70
N VAL A 4 15.02 23.55 -1.10
CA VAL A 4 13.59 23.38 -0.88
C VAL A 4 13.35 22.89 0.55
N VAL A 5 12.30 23.39 1.19
CA VAL A 5 11.88 22.98 2.53
C VAL A 5 10.41 22.60 2.46
N ILE A 6 10.10 21.34 2.75
CA ILE A 6 8.74 20.80 2.63
C ILE A 6 8.36 20.13 3.95
N GLY A 7 7.16 20.45 4.43
CA GLY A 7 6.44 19.72 5.47
C GLY A 7 5.12 19.21 4.92
N LEU A 8 4.70 18.04 5.36
CA LEU A 8 3.46 17.42 4.93
C LEU A 8 2.49 17.25 6.09
N GLU A 9 1.23 17.49 5.82
CA GLU A 9 0.11 17.22 6.71
C GLU A 9 -0.78 16.17 6.06
N VAL A 10 -0.89 15.02 6.70
CA VAL A 10 -1.61 13.86 6.16
C VAL A 10 -2.78 13.52 7.04
N HIS A 11 -3.97 13.50 6.47
CA HIS A 11 -5.19 13.06 7.13
C HIS A 11 -5.54 11.67 6.64
N THR A 12 -5.71 10.73 7.55
CA THR A 12 -6.18 9.38 7.21
C THR A 12 -7.39 8.99 8.04
N GLN A 13 -8.45 8.52 7.37
CA GLN A 13 -9.61 7.97 8.06
C GLN A 13 -9.25 6.61 8.66
N LEU A 14 -9.60 6.40 9.92
CA LEU A 14 -9.43 5.14 10.59
C LEU A 14 -10.61 4.20 10.26
N ASN A 15 -10.31 2.97 9.87
CA ASN A 15 -11.30 1.97 9.48
C ASN A 15 -12.02 1.33 10.69
N THR A 16 -12.57 2.19 11.56
CA THR A 16 -13.43 1.77 12.66
C THR A 16 -14.84 1.45 12.13
N LYS A 17 -15.59 0.60 12.83
CA LYS A 17 -16.98 0.30 12.44
C LYS A 17 -17.94 1.45 12.70
N THR A 18 -17.60 2.32 13.64
CA THR A 18 -18.44 3.45 14.05
C THR A 18 -17.63 4.73 14.07
N LYS A 19 -18.33 5.85 14.01
CA LYS A 19 -17.76 7.19 14.13
C LYS A 19 -17.02 7.36 15.46
N ILE A 20 -16.21 8.45 15.56
CA ILE A 20 -15.35 8.67 16.72
C ILE A 20 -16.14 8.97 18.00
N PHE A 21 -17.30 9.62 17.91
CA PHE A 21 -18.07 10.08 19.06
C PHE A 21 -19.52 9.58 19.10
N CYS A 22 -19.91 8.67 18.18
CA CYS A 22 -21.25 8.08 18.17
C CYS A 22 -21.22 6.67 17.53
N SER A 23 -22.36 6.00 17.51
CA SER A 23 -22.51 4.64 16.99
C SER A 23 -22.88 4.55 15.50
N CYS A 24 -22.95 5.68 14.78
CA CYS A 24 -23.22 5.66 13.35
C CYS A 24 -22.11 4.93 12.57
N SER A 25 -22.51 4.25 11.50
CA SER A 25 -21.58 3.55 10.59
C SER A 25 -20.59 4.52 9.93
N THR A 26 -19.42 4.01 9.60
CA THR A 26 -18.39 4.68 8.79
C THR A 26 -18.29 4.09 7.39
N SER A 27 -19.25 3.26 6.96
CA SER A 27 -19.23 2.69 5.61
C SER A 27 -19.29 3.78 4.55
N PHE A 28 -18.56 3.53 3.44
CA PHE A 28 -18.48 4.43 2.30
C PHE A 28 -19.44 4.02 1.19
N GLY A 29 -20.00 5.01 0.48
CA GLY A 29 -20.82 4.80 -0.72
C GLY A 29 -22.30 4.56 -0.48
N ASP A 30 -22.78 4.64 0.77
CA ASP A 30 -24.20 4.57 1.08
C ASP A 30 -24.92 5.87 0.73
N GLU A 31 -26.27 5.80 0.66
CA GLU A 31 -27.12 6.96 0.38
C GLU A 31 -26.83 8.12 1.35
N ALA A 32 -26.79 9.35 0.81
CA ALA A 32 -26.46 10.55 1.57
C ALA A 32 -27.34 10.74 2.82
N ASN A 33 -26.72 11.13 3.93
CA ASN A 33 -27.38 11.40 5.20
C ASN A 33 -28.12 10.21 5.84
N THR A 34 -27.73 8.97 5.51
CA THR A 34 -28.27 7.77 6.15
C THR A 34 -27.49 7.36 7.42
N HIS A 35 -26.24 7.80 7.56
CA HIS A 35 -25.38 7.55 8.72
C HIS A 35 -25.31 8.77 9.64
N VAL A 36 -26.46 9.23 10.12
CA VAL A 36 -26.56 10.41 10.98
C VAL A 36 -27.39 10.13 12.24
N CYS A 37 -27.01 10.79 13.33
CA CYS A 37 -27.73 10.70 14.60
C CYS A 37 -27.70 12.06 15.32
N PRO A 38 -28.46 12.26 16.42
CA PRO A 38 -28.44 13.51 17.16
C PRO A 38 -27.03 14.02 17.51
N THR A 39 -26.08 13.14 17.81
CA THR A 39 -24.70 13.54 18.15
C THR A 39 -23.95 14.11 16.95
N CYS A 40 -23.95 13.43 15.80
CA CYS A 40 -23.25 13.96 14.62
C CYS A 40 -23.98 15.12 13.94
N LEU A 41 -25.28 15.29 14.23
CA LEU A 41 -26.07 16.46 13.81
C LEU A 41 -25.99 17.64 14.80
N ALA A 42 -25.26 17.50 15.90
CA ALA A 42 -25.12 18.52 16.94
C ALA A 42 -26.47 18.96 17.56
N LEU A 43 -27.42 18.04 17.72
CA LEU A 43 -28.69 18.38 18.34
C LEU A 43 -28.51 18.70 19.84
N PRO A 44 -29.26 19.65 20.39
CA PRO A 44 -29.12 20.01 21.80
C PRO A 44 -29.31 18.83 22.75
N GLY A 45 -28.38 18.67 23.71
CA GLY A 45 -28.40 17.60 24.69
C GLY A 45 -27.78 16.27 24.26
N ALA A 46 -27.35 16.16 23.00
CA ALA A 46 -26.59 14.99 22.55
C ALA A 46 -25.12 15.12 22.93
N LEU A 47 -24.59 14.14 23.66
CA LEU A 47 -23.20 14.14 24.13
C LEU A 47 -22.31 13.16 23.36
N PRO A 48 -21.07 13.51 23.07
CA PRO A 48 -20.10 12.62 22.42
C PRO A 48 -19.66 11.49 23.34
N VAL A 49 -19.43 10.30 22.76
CA VAL A 49 -18.86 9.13 23.46
C VAL A 49 -17.70 8.59 22.63
N LEU A 50 -16.49 8.66 23.18
CA LEU A 50 -15.25 8.32 22.49
C LEU A 50 -15.18 6.84 22.08
N ASN A 51 -14.84 6.59 20.83
CA ASN A 51 -14.59 5.26 20.29
C ASN A 51 -13.19 4.77 20.68
N LYS A 52 -13.14 3.69 21.49
CA LYS A 52 -11.89 3.10 21.97
C LYS A 52 -10.98 2.57 20.85
N GLU A 53 -11.56 2.09 19.76
CA GLU A 53 -10.78 1.56 18.62
C GLU A 53 -9.98 2.67 17.92
N ALA A 54 -10.48 3.89 17.87
CA ALA A 54 -9.73 5.02 17.34
C ALA A 54 -8.44 5.29 18.16
N ILE A 55 -8.54 5.21 19.51
CA ILE A 55 -7.38 5.34 20.39
C ILE A 55 -6.37 4.20 20.16
N LYS A 56 -6.82 2.95 20.10
CA LYS A 56 -5.92 1.80 19.84
C LYS A 56 -5.18 1.95 18.51
N LYS A 57 -5.89 2.33 17.44
CA LYS A 57 -5.29 2.53 16.11
C LYS A 57 -4.25 3.64 16.11
N ALA A 58 -4.51 4.75 16.80
CA ALA A 58 -3.53 5.83 16.95
C ALA A 58 -2.29 5.39 17.72
N ILE A 59 -2.43 4.60 18.79
CA ILE A 59 -1.32 4.02 19.55
C ILE A 59 -0.51 3.06 18.68
N SER A 60 -1.16 2.18 17.91
CA SER A 60 -0.49 1.27 16.98
C SER A 60 0.34 2.03 15.94
N PHE A 61 -0.22 3.12 15.38
CA PHE A 61 0.51 3.99 14.48
C PHE A 61 1.74 4.62 15.14
N GLY A 62 1.56 5.22 16.32
CA GLY A 62 2.67 5.84 17.06
C GLY A 62 3.77 4.83 17.40
N THR A 63 3.40 3.59 17.73
CA THR A 63 4.36 2.50 17.99
C THR A 63 5.16 2.18 16.71
N ALA A 64 4.52 2.13 15.56
CA ALA A 64 5.16 1.80 14.28
C ALA A 64 6.21 2.84 13.83
N ILE A 65 6.06 4.09 14.27
CA ILE A 65 6.98 5.18 13.94
C ILE A 65 7.93 5.56 15.11
N ASN A 66 8.02 4.70 16.13
CA ASN A 66 8.84 4.93 17.33
C ASN A 66 8.52 6.24 18.07
N ALA A 67 7.26 6.64 18.07
CA ALA A 67 6.80 7.87 18.71
C ALA A 67 6.55 7.67 20.23
N LYS A 68 6.53 8.77 20.96
CA LYS A 68 6.02 8.81 22.31
C LYS A 68 4.50 8.77 22.31
N ILE A 69 3.93 7.84 23.09
CA ILE A 69 2.49 7.74 23.31
C ILE A 69 2.11 8.48 24.58
N ASN A 70 1.25 9.48 24.48
CA ASN A 70 0.70 10.18 25.62
C ASN A 70 -0.50 9.40 26.19
N LYS A 71 -0.28 8.67 27.29
CA LYS A 71 -1.35 7.91 27.97
C LYS A 71 -2.45 8.79 28.58
N LYS A 72 -2.16 10.10 28.73
CA LYS A 72 -3.15 11.13 29.06
C LYS A 72 -3.19 12.13 27.92
N SER A 73 -4.36 12.38 27.39
CA SER A 73 -4.59 13.28 26.27
C SER A 73 -5.90 14.06 26.46
N VAL A 74 -6.08 15.15 25.72
CA VAL A 74 -7.26 16.01 25.84
C VAL A 74 -7.79 16.30 24.45
N PHE A 75 -9.11 16.20 24.29
CA PHE A 75 -9.78 16.71 23.12
C PHE A 75 -10.15 18.19 23.30
N ASN A 76 -9.95 18.96 22.24
CA ASN A 76 -10.21 20.37 22.16
C ASN A 76 -11.29 20.64 21.10
N ARG A 77 -11.96 21.77 21.20
CA ARG A 77 -12.81 22.31 20.14
C ARG A 77 -11.98 23.25 19.27
N LYS A 78 -11.90 22.94 17.97
CA LYS A 78 -11.36 23.78 16.90
C LYS A 78 -12.55 24.53 16.28
N ASN A 79 -12.70 25.80 16.57
CA ASN A 79 -13.92 26.56 16.22
C ASN A 79 -13.79 27.14 14.81
N TYR A 80 -14.67 26.73 13.91
CA TYR A 80 -14.86 27.33 12.58
C TYR A 80 -16.23 26.94 12.03
N PHE A 81 -16.74 27.73 11.08
CA PHE A 81 -18.07 27.54 10.52
C PHE A 81 -17.97 27.04 9.09
N TYR A 82 -18.59 25.90 8.82
CA TYR A 82 -18.72 25.36 7.48
C TYR A 82 -20.03 24.55 7.38
N PRO A 83 -20.72 24.50 6.20
CA PRO A 83 -22.01 23.80 6.08
C PRO A 83 -21.95 22.32 6.45
N ASP A 84 -20.83 21.64 6.19
CA ASP A 84 -20.59 20.23 6.50
C ASP A 84 -20.07 19.96 7.92
N LEU A 85 -20.05 21.00 8.76
CA LEU A 85 -19.66 20.92 10.16
C LEU A 85 -20.81 21.40 11.06
N PRO A 86 -21.83 20.55 11.35
CA PRO A 86 -23.06 20.97 12.03
C PRO A 86 -22.87 21.56 13.42
N LYS A 87 -21.81 21.14 14.11
CA LYS A 87 -21.46 21.62 15.47
C LYS A 87 -20.86 23.02 15.47
N ALA A 88 -20.45 23.56 14.31
CA ALA A 88 -19.67 24.78 14.18
C ALA A 88 -18.29 24.72 14.88
N TYR A 89 -17.86 23.53 15.27
CA TYR A 89 -16.51 23.21 15.71
C TYR A 89 -16.17 21.78 15.35
N GLN A 90 -14.89 21.50 15.22
CA GLN A 90 -14.34 20.14 15.06
C GLN A 90 -13.72 19.72 16.39
N ILE A 91 -14.02 18.51 16.86
CA ILE A 91 -13.32 17.93 18.01
C ILE A 91 -11.99 17.36 17.51
N SER A 92 -10.90 17.84 18.09
CA SER A 92 -9.54 17.53 17.70
C SER A 92 -8.63 17.50 18.94
N GLN A 93 -7.37 17.13 18.80
CA GLN A 93 -6.36 17.23 19.88
C GLN A 93 -5.36 18.31 19.51
N PHE A 94 -5.00 19.18 20.45
CA PHE A 94 -4.10 20.31 20.18
C PHE A 94 -2.86 20.28 21.08
N GLU A 95 -3.02 20.51 22.39
CA GLU A 95 -1.89 20.65 23.32
C GLU A 95 -1.23 19.32 23.66
N ILE A 96 -2.04 18.26 23.82
CA ILE A 96 -1.57 16.93 24.23
C ILE A 96 -2.11 15.91 23.21
N PRO A 97 -1.46 15.76 22.05
CA PRO A 97 -1.84 14.75 21.05
C PRO A 97 -1.57 13.35 21.61
N ILE A 98 -2.31 12.37 21.12
CA ILE A 98 -2.11 10.95 21.52
C ILE A 98 -0.71 10.45 21.12
N VAL A 99 -0.16 10.93 19.99
CA VAL A 99 1.16 10.58 19.46
C VAL A 99 2.00 11.84 19.33
N GLU A 100 3.16 11.84 19.98
CA GLU A 100 4.10 12.97 20.02
C GLU A 100 5.46 12.53 19.48
N GLY A 101 5.97 13.23 18.48
CA GLY A 101 7.22 12.88 17.82
C GLY A 101 7.11 11.63 16.94
N GLY A 102 8.25 11.01 16.69
CA GLY A 102 8.39 9.83 15.84
C GLY A 102 9.22 10.10 14.59
N GLU A 103 9.45 9.05 13.81
CA GLU A 103 10.27 9.15 12.61
C GLU A 103 9.95 8.10 11.57
N LEU A 104 10.22 8.44 10.32
CA LEU A 104 10.19 7.54 9.18
C LEU A 104 11.52 7.56 8.45
N ILE A 105 12.00 6.39 8.06
CA ILE A 105 13.18 6.29 7.19
C ILE A 105 12.67 6.10 5.76
N ILE A 106 12.94 7.06 4.89
CA ILE A 106 12.65 6.97 3.47
C ILE A 106 13.90 6.54 2.70
N ASP A 107 13.71 5.95 1.53
CA ASP A 107 14.78 5.64 0.58
C ASP A 107 14.46 6.31 -0.77
N VAL A 108 15.38 7.14 -1.22
CA VAL A 108 15.30 7.78 -2.54
C VAL A 108 16.58 7.46 -3.29
N ASN A 109 16.47 6.67 -4.34
CA ASN A 109 17.59 6.25 -5.19
C ASN A 109 18.76 5.62 -4.41
N GLY A 110 18.45 4.78 -3.40
CA GLY A 110 19.42 4.10 -2.55
C GLY A 110 19.98 4.97 -1.43
N THR A 111 19.52 6.20 -1.27
CA THR A 111 19.90 7.09 -0.18
C THR A 111 18.82 7.09 0.89
N LYS A 112 19.17 6.58 2.07
CA LYS A 112 18.27 6.57 3.22
C LYS A 112 18.31 7.91 3.93
N LYS A 113 17.12 8.44 4.25
CA LYS A 113 16.97 9.70 4.99
C LYS A 113 15.91 9.55 6.07
N ARG A 114 16.24 10.09 7.26
CA ARG A 114 15.30 10.23 8.37
C ARG A 114 14.42 11.46 8.17
N ILE A 115 13.11 11.28 8.32
CA ILE A 115 12.11 12.35 8.33
C ILE A 115 11.39 12.29 9.66
N GLY A 116 11.42 13.40 10.40
CA GLY A 116 10.73 13.53 11.68
C GLY A 116 9.21 13.63 11.49
N VAL A 117 8.49 13.13 12.46
CA VAL A 117 7.06 13.37 12.65
C VAL A 117 6.90 14.23 13.89
N THR A 118 6.26 15.38 13.76
CA THR A 118 6.02 16.29 14.90
C THR A 118 4.99 15.68 15.84
N ARG A 119 3.88 15.20 15.28
CA ARG A 119 2.79 14.60 16.03
C ARG A 119 1.85 13.82 15.11
N ALA A 120 1.05 12.96 15.70
CA ALA A 120 -0.19 12.50 15.12
C ALA A 120 -1.31 12.60 16.15
N HIS A 121 -2.43 13.17 15.77
CA HIS A 121 -3.54 13.40 16.67
C HIS A 121 -4.87 12.97 16.08
N LEU A 122 -5.78 12.61 16.98
CA LEU A 122 -7.13 12.21 16.63
C LEU A 122 -8.03 13.42 16.48
N GLU A 123 -8.86 13.37 15.45
CA GLU A 123 -9.92 14.33 15.22
C GLU A 123 -11.12 13.67 14.52
N GLU A 124 -12.21 14.38 14.39
CA GLU A 124 -13.35 13.96 13.59
C GLU A 124 -13.31 14.56 12.19
N ASP A 125 -13.71 13.78 11.17
CA ASP A 125 -13.84 14.31 9.82
C ASP A 125 -15.10 15.18 9.69
N ALA A 126 -15.07 16.15 8.78
CA ALA A 126 -16.23 16.94 8.38
C ALA A 126 -17.09 16.14 7.38
N GLY A 127 -18.31 16.61 7.13
CA GLY A 127 -19.16 16.08 6.08
C GLY A 127 -18.60 16.38 4.68
N LYS A 128 -19.43 16.21 3.66
CA LYS A 128 -19.10 16.49 2.28
C LYS A 128 -20.00 17.58 1.73
N ASN A 129 -19.42 18.63 1.17
CA ASN A 129 -20.13 19.64 0.40
C ASN A 129 -20.05 19.27 -1.10
N ILE A 130 -21.20 19.26 -1.76
CA ILE A 130 -21.32 19.09 -3.19
C ILE A 130 -21.87 20.41 -3.73
N HIS A 131 -21.07 21.13 -4.50
CA HIS A 131 -21.42 22.41 -5.08
C HIS A 131 -22.05 22.20 -6.45
N GLU A 132 -23.27 22.73 -6.61
CA GLU A 132 -23.98 22.83 -7.88
C GLU A 132 -24.12 24.30 -8.28
N GLU A 133 -24.63 24.61 -9.50
CA GLU A 133 -24.66 25.99 -10.00
C GLU A 133 -25.37 26.95 -9.07
N ASN A 134 -26.48 26.55 -8.42
CA ASN A 134 -27.33 27.41 -7.62
C ASN A 134 -27.50 26.95 -6.15
N GLU A 135 -26.93 25.80 -5.79
CA GLU A 135 -27.09 25.24 -4.45
C GLU A 135 -25.87 24.45 -4.00
N SER A 136 -25.77 24.20 -2.71
CA SER A 136 -24.80 23.31 -2.13
C SER A 136 -25.52 22.21 -1.37
N LEU A 137 -25.27 20.97 -1.75
CA LEU A 137 -25.80 19.80 -1.08
C LEU A 137 -24.81 19.35 -0.01
N VAL A 138 -25.32 18.98 1.16
CA VAL A 138 -24.49 18.55 2.29
C VAL A 138 -24.80 17.09 2.62
N ASP A 139 -23.78 16.26 2.57
CA ASP A 139 -23.82 14.88 3.01
C ASP A 139 -23.03 14.73 4.31
N LEU A 140 -23.71 14.36 5.39
CA LEU A 140 -23.13 14.21 6.73
C LEU A 140 -22.76 12.78 7.08
N ASN A 141 -22.80 11.84 6.12
CA ASN A 141 -22.37 10.46 6.37
C ASN A 141 -20.93 10.39 6.86
N ARG A 142 -20.05 11.24 6.31
CA ARG A 142 -18.64 11.32 6.71
C ARG A 142 -18.41 12.09 8.01
N ALA A 143 -19.31 13.03 8.36
CA ALA A 143 -19.15 13.86 9.56
C ALA A 143 -19.01 13.01 10.84
N GLY A 144 -17.89 13.18 11.56
CA GLY A 144 -17.58 12.40 12.76
C GLY A 144 -16.86 11.07 12.48
N THR A 145 -16.47 10.76 11.24
CA THR A 145 -15.56 9.65 10.95
C THR A 145 -14.21 9.89 11.64
N PRO A 146 -13.62 8.89 12.34
CA PRO A 146 -12.35 9.08 13.01
C PRO A 146 -11.24 9.41 12.01
N LEU A 147 -10.54 10.50 12.21
CA LEU A 147 -9.33 10.90 11.48
C LEU A 147 -8.11 10.82 12.38
N LEU A 148 -6.99 10.45 11.77
CA LEU A 148 -5.66 10.65 12.32
C LEU A 148 -4.94 11.67 11.43
N GLU A 149 -4.67 12.85 11.95
CA GLU A 149 -3.83 13.86 11.30
C GLU A 149 -2.38 13.64 11.70
N ILE A 150 -1.51 13.50 10.72
CA ILE A 150 -0.07 13.21 10.87
C ILE A 150 0.71 14.37 10.28
N VAL A 151 1.48 15.05 11.11
CA VAL A 151 2.25 16.24 10.74
C VAL A 151 3.74 15.89 10.72
N SER A 152 4.38 16.02 9.56
CA SER A 152 5.83 15.84 9.46
C SER A 152 6.61 17.07 9.93
N GLU A 153 7.86 16.85 10.34
CA GLU A 153 8.84 17.94 10.39
C GLU A 153 9.14 18.46 8.97
N PRO A 154 9.59 19.72 8.79
CA PRO A 154 9.94 20.27 7.48
C PRO A 154 11.32 19.78 7.00
N ASP A 155 11.51 18.47 7.01
CA ASP A 155 12.78 17.80 6.71
C ASP A 155 12.94 17.44 5.24
N LEU A 156 11.85 17.43 4.47
CA LEU A 156 11.85 17.04 3.07
C LEU A 156 12.47 18.14 2.19
N ARG A 157 13.25 17.74 1.17
CA ARG A 157 14.04 18.65 0.32
C ARG A 157 13.76 18.51 -1.17
N SER A 158 12.88 17.57 -1.55
CA SER A 158 12.45 17.39 -2.93
C SER A 158 11.05 16.77 -3.00
N SER A 159 10.42 16.88 -4.16
CA SER A 159 9.15 16.22 -4.44
C SER A 159 9.28 14.69 -4.41
N ASP A 160 10.42 14.13 -4.82
CA ASP A 160 10.71 12.69 -4.73
C ASP A 160 10.75 12.21 -3.26
N GLU A 161 11.38 12.98 -2.38
CA GLU A 161 11.39 12.69 -0.94
C GLU A 161 9.97 12.74 -0.36
N ALA A 162 9.15 13.73 -0.77
CA ALA A 162 7.77 13.84 -0.34
C ALA A 162 6.94 12.63 -0.78
N VAL A 163 7.08 12.18 -2.02
CA VAL A 163 6.41 10.97 -2.52
C VAL A 163 6.89 9.72 -1.81
N ALA A 164 8.20 9.58 -1.55
CA ALA A 164 8.76 8.45 -0.82
C ALA A 164 8.21 8.38 0.62
N TYR A 165 8.14 9.54 1.31
CA TYR A 165 7.54 9.65 2.63
C TYR A 165 6.07 9.20 2.65
N LEU A 166 5.28 9.71 1.71
CA LEU A 166 3.85 9.38 1.62
C LEU A 166 3.61 7.91 1.30
N LYS A 167 4.39 7.32 0.38
CA LYS A 167 4.33 5.88 0.10
C LYS A 167 4.68 5.04 1.31
N LYS A 168 5.70 5.45 2.06
CA LYS A 168 6.10 4.79 3.31
C LYS A 168 5.00 4.86 4.36
N LEU A 169 4.43 6.04 4.55
CA LEU A 169 3.33 6.27 5.48
C LEU A 169 2.09 5.45 5.09
N HIS A 170 1.70 5.49 3.81
CA HIS A 170 0.62 4.68 3.27
C HIS A 170 0.83 3.19 3.54
N SER A 171 2.04 2.68 3.29
CA SER A 171 2.39 1.28 3.58
C SER A 171 2.20 0.94 5.07
N ILE A 172 2.70 1.79 5.99
CA ILE A 172 2.53 1.59 7.43
C ILE A 172 1.05 1.49 7.81
N LEU A 173 0.22 2.44 7.35
CA LEU A 173 -1.21 2.47 7.65
C LEU A 173 -1.93 1.20 7.18
N ARG A 174 -1.57 0.72 5.98
CA ARG A 174 -2.13 -0.51 5.38
C ARG A 174 -1.69 -1.76 6.12
N PHE A 175 -0.39 -1.91 6.43
CA PHE A 175 0.12 -3.07 7.14
C PHE A 175 -0.34 -3.14 8.59
N LEU A 176 -0.56 -2.01 9.24
CA LEU A 176 -1.21 -1.95 10.55
C LEU A 176 -2.71 -2.25 10.49
N ASN A 177 -3.31 -2.27 9.31
CA ASN A 177 -4.75 -2.40 9.11
C ASN A 177 -5.57 -1.38 9.91
N ILE A 178 -5.10 -0.15 9.95
CA ILE A 178 -5.79 0.95 10.66
C ILE A 178 -6.53 1.90 9.73
N SER A 179 -6.21 1.87 8.42
CA SER A 179 -6.87 2.64 7.36
C SER A 179 -6.81 1.86 6.05
N ASP A 180 -7.75 2.08 5.16
CA ASP A 180 -7.70 1.66 3.77
C ASP A 180 -6.80 2.59 2.93
N ALA A 181 -6.55 3.80 3.44
CA ALA A 181 -5.66 4.80 2.87
C ALA A 181 -5.91 5.08 1.37
N ASN A 182 -7.18 5.14 0.98
CA ASN A 182 -7.59 5.35 -0.41
C ASN A 182 -7.67 6.85 -0.73
N MET A 183 -6.74 7.34 -1.58
CA MET A 183 -6.72 8.74 -2.00
C MET A 183 -7.92 9.14 -2.86
N GLN A 184 -8.47 8.21 -3.66
CA GLN A 184 -9.58 8.50 -4.56
C GLN A 184 -10.90 8.65 -3.79
N GLU A 185 -11.08 7.90 -2.74
CA GLU A 185 -12.26 7.98 -1.85
C GLU A 185 -12.10 9.05 -0.76
N GLY A 186 -10.88 9.63 -0.64
CA GLY A 186 -10.58 10.69 0.31
C GLY A 186 -10.31 10.20 1.73
N SER A 187 -10.08 8.90 1.93
CA SER A 187 -9.66 8.36 3.22
C SER A 187 -8.16 8.54 3.49
N PHE A 188 -7.40 9.00 2.50
CA PHE A 188 -6.03 9.46 2.62
C PHE A 188 -5.87 10.77 1.85
N ARG A 189 -5.63 11.86 2.57
CA ARG A 189 -5.48 13.21 2.02
C ARG A 189 -4.14 13.77 2.47
N CYS A 190 -3.54 14.60 1.64
CA CYS A 190 -2.27 15.24 1.95
C CYS A 190 -2.34 16.71 1.55
N ASP A 191 -1.90 17.59 2.45
CA ASP A 191 -1.59 18.98 2.19
C ASP A 191 -0.07 19.16 2.27
N ALA A 192 0.51 19.92 1.33
CA ALA A 192 1.93 20.17 1.28
C ALA A 192 2.26 21.63 1.62
N ASN A 193 3.12 21.84 2.59
CA ASN A 193 3.68 23.14 2.94
C ASN A 193 5.04 23.27 2.26
N VAL A 194 5.19 24.20 1.33
CA VAL A 194 6.40 24.36 0.51
C VAL A 194 6.98 25.74 0.69
N SER A 195 8.29 25.81 0.93
CA SER A 195 9.09 27.05 0.90
C SER A 195 10.46 26.79 0.29
N ILE A 196 11.14 27.85 -0.12
CA ILE A 196 12.53 27.81 -0.56
C ILE A 196 13.39 28.72 0.33
N ARG A 197 14.68 28.40 0.43
CA ARG A 197 15.67 29.22 1.11
C ARG A 197 17.01 29.21 0.38
N PRO A 198 17.86 30.22 0.57
CA PRO A 198 19.24 30.16 0.06
C PRO A 198 19.96 28.93 0.60
N LYS A 199 20.73 28.25 -0.25
CA LYS A 199 21.46 27.05 0.15
C LYS A 199 22.42 27.35 1.29
N GLY A 200 22.31 26.59 2.39
CA GLY A 200 23.10 26.74 3.59
C GLY A 200 22.50 27.67 4.66
N ASP A 201 21.37 28.32 4.37
CA ASP A 201 20.59 29.05 5.38
C ASP A 201 19.77 28.07 6.23
N THR A 202 19.62 28.40 7.51
CA THR A 202 18.81 27.61 8.48
C THR A 202 17.46 28.25 8.79
N LYS A 203 17.23 29.50 8.35
CA LYS A 203 15.98 30.21 8.54
C LYS A 203 14.85 29.54 7.78
N LEU A 204 13.66 29.46 8.38
CA LEU A 204 12.43 29.10 7.71
C LEU A 204 11.84 30.34 7.04
N TYR A 205 11.63 30.25 5.74
CA TYR A 205 11.03 31.30 4.92
C TYR A 205 9.51 31.12 4.80
N THR A 206 8.87 32.04 4.10
CA THR A 206 7.41 32.00 3.91
C THR A 206 6.97 30.68 3.28
N ARG A 207 6.09 29.99 3.93
CA ARG A 207 5.50 28.74 3.45
C ARG A 207 4.21 29.00 2.70
N VAL A 208 3.99 28.23 1.66
CA VAL A 208 2.74 28.15 0.92
C VAL A 208 2.13 26.77 1.12
N GLU A 209 0.88 26.71 1.53
CA GLU A 209 0.12 25.48 1.68
C GLU A 209 -0.54 25.12 0.35
N ILE A 210 -0.37 23.88 -0.11
CA ILE A 210 -0.99 23.39 -1.35
C ILE A 210 -2.01 22.32 -1.00
N LYS A 211 -3.25 22.52 -1.44
CA LYS A 211 -4.38 21.60 -1.25
C LYS A 211 -4.85 20.97 -2.56
N ASN A 212 -5.79 20.02 -2.46
CA ASN A 212 -6.35 19.26 -3.59
C ASN A 212 -5.34 18.28 -4.23
N LEU A 213 -4.57 17.61 -3.39
CA LEU A 213 -3.53 16.67 -3.79
C LEU A 213 -4.06 15.22 -3.65
N ASN A 214 -4.70 14.70 -4.70
CA ASN A 214 -5.43 13.43 -4.68
C ASN A 214 -4.69 12.25 -5.34
N SER A 215 -3.41 12.40 -5.64
CA SER A 215 -2.53 11.32 -6.09
C SER A 215 -1.06 11.65 -5.84
N PHE A 216 -0.21 10.64 -5.66
CA PHE A 216 1.23 10.84 -5.50
C PHE A 216 1.85 11.62 -6.67
N LYS A 217 1.36 11.38 -7.91
CA LYS A 217 1.78 12.10 -9.11
C LYS A 217 1.43 13.58 -9.06
N PHE A 218 0.23 13.93 -8.55
CA PHE A 218 -0.18 15.32 -8.44
C PHE A 218 0.54 16.04 -7.31
N ILE A 219 0.85 15.34 -6.21
CA ILE A 219 1.69 15.88 -5.13
C ILE A 219 3.06 16.26 -5.67
N GLN A 220 3.71 15.37 -6.42
CA GLN A 220 5.01 15.65 -7.03
C GLN A 220 4.95 16.90 -7.92
N LYS A 221 4.00 16.93 -8.86
CA LYS A 221 3.86 18.05 -9.81
C LYS A 221 3.51 19.37 -9.12
N ALA A 222 2.68 19.34 -8.09
CA ALA A 222 2.29 20.53 -7.36
C ALA A 222 3.48 21.13 -6.59
N ILE A 223 4.29 20.27 -5.96
CA ILE A 223 5.50 20.70 -5.26
C ILE A 223 6.51 21.27 -6.26
N ASP A 224 6.77 20.57 -7.38
CA ASP A 224 7.71 21.03 -8.41
C ASP A 224 7.29 22.39 -8.99
N TYR A 225 6.02 22.56 -9.33
CA TYR A 225 5.48 23.83 -9.81
C TYR A 225 5.67 24.96 -8.79
N GLU A 226 5.36 24.70 -7.52
CA GLU A 226 5.45 25.73 -6.46
C GLU A 226 6.91 26.12 -6.20
N VAL A 227 7.82 25.18 -6.23
CA VAL A 227 9.27 25.43 -6.12
C VAL A 227 9.76 26.29 -7.27
N GLU A 228 9.33 25.99 -8.51
CA GLU A 228 9.67 26.79 -9.69
C GLU A 228 9.11 28.21 -9.57
N ARG A 229 7.85 28.37 -9.18
CA ARG A 229 7.21 29.68 -8.99
C ARG A 229 7.93 30.54 -7.95
N GLN A 230 8.25 29.96 -6.77
CA GLN A 230 8.94 30.68 -5.72
C GLN A 230 10.38 31.05 -6.12
N SER A 231 11.06 30.15 -6.85
CA SER A 231 12.42 30.38 -7.33
C SER A 231 12.47 31.51 -8.38
N ALA A 232 11.50 31.53 -9.31
CA ALA A 232 11.38 32.60 -10.30
C ALA A 232 11.11 33.96 -9.64
N ALA A 233 10.17 34.01 -8.68
CA ALA A 233 9.90 35.23 -7.93
C ALA A 233 11.15 35.75 -7.19
N TRP A 234 11.97 34.85 -6.65
CA TRP A 234 13.21 35.23 -5.98
C TRP A 234 14.25 35.78 -6.96
N GLU A 235 14.43 35.13 -8.11
CA GLU A 235 15.38 35.55 -9.16
C GLU A 235 14.99 36.90 -9.76
N ASP A 236 13.70 37.18 -9.89
CA ASP A 236 13.14 38.45 -10.36
C ASP A 236 13.17 39.56 -9.29
N GLY A 237 13.59 39.27 -8.05
CA GLY A 237 13.61 40.21 -6.93
C GLY A 237 12.23 40.57 -6.39
N LYS A 238 11.21 39.76 -6.67
CA LYS A 238 9.81 39.96 -6.28
C LYS A 238 9.31 38.99 -5.20
N TYR A 239 10.22 38.25 -4.57
CA TYR A 239 9.84 37.20 -3.62
C TYR A 239 8.91 37.71 -2.53
N ASP A 240 9.21 38.83 -1.89
CA ASP A 240 8.39 39.40 -0.80
C ASP A 240 7.04 39.95 -1.28
N GLU A 241 6.89 40.21 -2.59
CA GLU A 241 5.65 40.69 -3.19
C GLU A 241 4.76 39.53 -3.66
N GLU A 242 5.36 38.48 -4.22
CA GLU A 242 4.64 37.37 -4.89
C GLU A 242 4.55 36.11 -4.02
N VAL A 243 5.40 35.96 -2.99
CA VAL A 243 5.40 34.82 -2.08
C VAL A 243 5.03 35.26 -0.67
N TYR A 244 3.80 35.07 -0.32
CA TYR A 244 3.26 35.33 1.01
C TYR A 244 2.57 34.09 1.58
N GLN A 245 2.33 34.07 2.87
CA GLN A 245 1.65 32.93 3.48
C GLN A 245 0.21 32.85 3.00
N GLU A 246 -0.08 31.84 2.19
CA GLU A 246 -1.40 31.61 1.57
C GLU A 246 -1.67 30.10 1.43
N THR A 247 -2.95 29.78 1.20
CA THR A 247 -3.36 28.46 0.73
C THR A 247 -3.62 28.52 -0.77
N ARG A 248 -3.02 27.60 -1.52
CA ARG A 248 -3.17 27.45 -2.96
C ARG A 248 -3.85 26.12 -3.30
N LEU A 249 -4.71 26.14 -4.31
CA LEU A 249 -5.34 24.94 -4.87
C LEU A 249 -4.51 24.43 -6.04
N PHE A 250 -4.22 23.14 -6.08
CA PHE A 250 -3.62 22.54 -7.27
C PHE A 250 -4.72 22.27 -8.33
N ASP A 251 -4.58 22.92 -9.49
CA ASP A 251 -5.39 22.70 -10.68
C ASP A 251 -4.86 21.50 -11.46
N THR A 252 -5.55 20.36 -11.32
CA THR A 252 -5.12 19.08 -11.91
C THR A 252 -5.22 19.05 -13.45
N THR A 253 -5.98 19.96 -14.05
CA THR A 253 -6.13 20.09 -15.50
C THR A 253 -4.96 20.84 -16.12
N ASN A 254 -4.62 21.99 -15.54
CA ASN A 254 -3.55 22.85 -16.04
C ASN A 254 -2.21 22.58 -15.38
N LEU A 255 -2.17 21.76 -14.32
CA LEU A 255 -0.99 21.40 -13.53
C LEU A 255 -0.27 22.62 -12.92
N VAL A 256 -1.05 23.57 -12.41
CA VAL A 256 -0.58 24.80 -11.77
C VAL A 256 -1.22 24.97 -10.39
N THR A 257 -0.62 25.78 -9.52
CA THR A 257 -1.26 26.20 -8.27
C THR A 257 -1.97 27.53 -8.45
N ARG A 258 -3.15 27.71 -7.82
CA ARG A 258 -3.90 28.96 -7.84
C ARG A 258 -4.20 29.42 -6.40
N SER A 259 -4.07 30.70 -6.11
CA SER A 259 -4.42 31.27 -4.80
C SER A 259 -5.89 31.02 -4.47
N MET A 260 -6.16 30.54 -3.28
CA MET A 260 -7.53 30.37 -2.73
C MET A 260 -7.85 31.44 -1.69
N ARG A 261 -6.91 31.74 -0.79
CA ARG A 261 -7.09 32.67 0.33
C ARG A 261 -5.80 33.44 0.55
N GLY A 262 -5.95 34.73 0.80
CA GLY A 262 -4.86 35.59 1.22
C GLY A 262 -4.65 35.58 2.74
N LYS A 263 -3.67 36.34 3.18
CA LYS A 263 -3.20 36.46 4.57
C LYS A 263 -4.26 36.96 5.57
N GLU A 264 -5.31 37.64 5.08
CA GLU A 264 -6.35 38.24 5.90
C GLU A 264 -7.39 37.25 6.44
N ASP A 265 -7.38 36.01 5.92
CA ASP A 265 -8.34 34.96 6.25
C ASP A 265 -7.77 33.85 7.15
N SER A 266 -6.62 34.05 7.82
CA SER A 266 -6.10 33.02 8.74
C SER A 266 -7.06 32.89 9.93
N ALA A 267 -7.81 31.80 9.94
CA ALA A 267 -8.81 31.55 10.97
C ALA A 267 -8.14 31.36 12.33
N GLU A 268 -8.45 32.21 13.29
CA GLU A 268 -8.13 31.97 14.69
C GLU A 268 -9.14 30.98 15.24
N TYR A 269 -8.70 29.69 15.37
CA TYR A 269 -9.60 28.62 15.79
C TYR A 269 -10.00 28.64 17.26
N ARG A 270 -9.38 29.47 18.09
CA ARG A 270 -9.69 29.66 19.53
C ARG A 270 -9.91 28.32 20.24
N TYR A 271 -8.87 27.47 20.20
CA TYR A 271 -8.90 26.15 20.83
C TYR A 271 -9.18 26.25 22.33
N PHE A 272 -10.04 25.37 22.84
CA PHE A 272 -10.21 25.13 24.26
C PHE A 272 -10.63 23.66 24.49
N PRO A 273 -10.35 23.08 25.67
CA PRO A 273 -10.76 21.72 26.00
C PRO A 273 -12.28 21.53 25.82
N ASP A 274 -12.67 20.42 25.18
CA ASP A 274 -14.09 20.11 24.99
C ASP A 274 -14.74 19.79 26.35
N PRO A 275 -15.76 20.56 26.78
CA PRO A 275 -16.39 20.39 28.10
C PRO A 275 -17.24 19.11 28.20
N ASP A 276 -17.61 18.50 27.06
CA ASP A 276 -18.45 17.30 27.01
C ASP A 276 -17.59 16.02 26.99
N LEU A 277 -16.26 16.14 26.93
CA LEU A 277 -15.34 15.02 26.92
C LEU A 277 -14.39 15.08 28.13
N LEU A 278 -14.32 14.00 28.88
CA LEU A 278 -13.29 13.85 29.92
C LEU A 278 -11.91 13.70 29.25
N PRO A 279 -10.83 14.09 29.96
CA PRO A 279 -9.47 13.76 29.54
C PRO A 279 -9.37 12.25 29.23
N VAL A 280 -8.70 11.93 28.14
CA VAL A 280 -8.45 10.53 27.77
C VAL A 280 -7.38 9.99 28.69
N GLU A 281 -7.70 8.95 29.42
CA GLU A 281 -6.74 8.14 30.17
C GLU A 281 -6.70 6.74 29.54
N VAL A 282 -5.56 6.39 28.94
CA VAL A 282 -5.38 5.10 28.27
C VAL A 282 -5.08 4.04 29.33
N PRO A 283 -5.99 3.05 29.55
CA PRO A 283 -5.74 1.96 30.46
C PRO A 283 -4.52 1.12 30.04
N GLU A 284 -3.77 0.62 31.02
CA GLU A 284 -2.54 -0.15 30.76
C GLU A 284 -2.81 -1.39 29.90
N GLU A 285 -3.92 -2.06 30.10
CA GLU A 285 -4.35 -3.21 29.29
C GLU A 285 -4.54 -2.83 27.82
N MET A 286 -5.26 -1.72 27.56
CA MET A 286 -5.47 -1.20 26.22
C MET A 286 -4.14 -0.80 25.55
N TYR A 287 -3.27 -0.15 26.29
CA TYR A 287 -1.93 0.23 25.81
C TYR A 287 -1.14 -1.02 25.42
N ASN A 288 -1.05 -2.01 26.31
CA ASN A 288 -0.30 -3.25 26.07
C ASN A 288 -0.85 -4.10 24.92
N GLU A 289 -2.15 -3.98 24.61
CA GLU A 289 -2.76 -4.59 23.44
C GLU A 289 -2.37 -3.81 22.15
N ALA A 290 -2.53 -2.50 22.19
CA ALA A 290 -2.35 -1.63 21.00
C ALA A 290 -0.90 -1.53 20.51
N ILE A 291 0.09 -1.70 21.40
CA ILE A 291 1.52 -1.72 21.01
C ILE A 291 1.95 -3.05 20.35
N LYS A 292 1.12 -4.10 20.37
CA LYS A 292 1.40 -5.36 19.68
C LYS A 292 1.02 -5.21 18.20
N ILE A 293 1.89 -4.54 17.47
CA ILE A 293 1.67 -4.31 16.03
C ILE A 293 2.09 -5.51 15.19
N PRO A 294 1.43 -5.74 14.04
CA PRO A 294 1.87 -6.75 13.08
C PRO A 294 3.21 -6.39 12.45
N GLU A 295 3.84 -7.38 11.81
CA GLU A 295 5.06 -7.19 11.05
C GLU A 295 4.82 -6.24 9.87
N LEU A 296 5.60 -5.16 9.80
CA LEU A 296 5.52 -4.17 8.74
C LEU A 296 6.27 -4.60 7.48
N ALA A 297 6.03 -3.92 6.35
CA ALA A 297 6.63 -4.26 5.06
C ALA A 297 8.15 -4.45 5.11
N GLU A 298 8.89 -3.55 5.77
CA GLU A 298 10.36 -3.65 5.85
C GLU A 298 10.83 -4.86 6.65
N GLN A 299 10.13 -5.20 7.72
CA GLN A 299 10.44 -6.39 8.53
C GLN A 299 10.18 -7.66 7.70
N LYS A 300 9.08 -7.70 6.93
CA LYS A 300 8.80 -8.78 5.98
C LYS A 300 9.88 -8.90 4.89
N VAL A 301 10.31 -7.77 4.31
CA VAL A 301 11.43 -7.76 3.34
C VAL A 301 12.67 -8.40 3.96
N ALA A 302 13.06 -7.95 5.16
CA ALA A 302 14.23 -8.52 5.85
C ALA A 302 14.07 -10.02 6.11
N ARG A 303 12.91 -10.45 6.56
CA ARG A 303 12.61 -11.88 6.80
C ARG A 303 12.60 -12.71 5.51
N TYR A 304 11.99 -12.22 4.44
CA TYR A 304 11.97 -12.94 3.15
C TYR A 304 13.36 -13.14 2.59
N ILE A 305 14.24 -12.15 2.76
CA ILE A 305 15.65 -12.27 2.34
C ILE A 305 16.41 -13.27 3.24
N SER A 306 16.34 -13.07 4.57
CA SER A 306 17.19 -13.82 5.51
C SER A 306 16.74 -15.27 5.73
N GLU A 307 15.43 -15.54 5.78
CA GLU A 307 14.88 -16.86 6.11
C GLU A 307 14.44 -17.67 4.89
N LEU A 308 13.93 -16.98 3.84
CA LEU A 308 13.38 -17.64 2.66
C LEU A 308 14.31 -17.58 1.44
N GLY A 309 15.43 -16.84 1.52
CA GLY A 309 16.41 -16.71 0.44
C GLY A 309 15.86 -15.99 -0.80
N VAL A 310 14.81 -15.16 -0.63
CA VAL A 310 14.24 -14.33 -1.69
C VAL A 310 15.20 -13.19 -2.01
N LYS A 311 15.33 -12.84 -3.29
CA LYS A 311 16.14 -11.67 -3.70
C LYS A 311 15.49 -10.38 -3.21
N GLU A 312 16.31 -9.37 -2.88
CA GLU A 312 15.84 -8.09 -2.37
C GLU A 312 14.79 -7.44 -3.29
N SER A 313 15.05 -7.39 -4.60
CA SER A 313 14.09 -6.85 -5.57
C SER A 313 12.74 -7.55 -5.54
N ASP A 314 12.75 -8.86 -5.39
CA ASP A 314 11.54 -9.67 -5.35
C ASP A 314 10.82 -9.50 -4.00
N ALA A 315 11.57 -9.44 -2.90
CA ALA A 315 11.02 -9.19 -1.56
C ALA A 315 10.32 -7.81 -1.49
N LEU A 316 10.91 -6.78 -2.10
CA LEU A 316 10.29 -5.47 -2.24
C LEU A 316 8.99 -5.52 -3.06
N ASN A 317 8.97 -6.26 -4.16
CA ASN A 317 7.75 -6.47 -4.95
C ASN A 317 6.67 -7.23 -4.17
N LEU A 318 7.02 -8.27 -3.44
CA LEU A 318 6.10 -9.08 -2.63
C LEU A 318 5.49 -8.31 -1.45
N THR A 319 6.10 -7.21 -1.04
CA THR A 319 5.64 -6.37 0.08
C THR A 319 5.08 -5.02 -0.37
N GLN A 320 4.81 -4.83 -1.67
CA GLN A 320 4.22 -3.59 -2.19
C GLN A 320 2.80 -3.34 -1.65
N SER A 321 2.07 -4.40 -1.35
CA SER A 321 0.75 -4.33 -0.70
C SER A 321 0.59 -5.44 0.33
N VAL A 322 -0.35 -5.25 1.24
CA VAL A 322 -0.71 -6.25 2.26
C VAL A 322 -1.24 -7.52 1.60
N GLU A 323 -2.04 -7.37 0.54
CA GLU A 323 -2.67 -8.46 -0.20
C GLU A 323 -1.61 -9.33 -0.87
N MET A 324 -0.60 -8.70 -1.47
CA MET A 324 0.52 -9.40 -2.10
C MET A 324 1.34 -10.18 -1.07
N ALA A 325 1.69 -9.53 0.05
CA ALA A 325 2.44 -10.16 1.12
C ALA A 325 1.67 -11.35 1.72
N ARG A 326 0.36 -11.17 1.98
CA ARG A 326 -0.52 -12.24 2.48
C ARG A 326 -0.60 -13.40 1.51
N TYR A 327 -0.83 -13.13 0.23
CA TYR A 327 -0.89 -14.17 -0.80
C TYR A 327 0.40 -14.99 -0.84
N PHE A 328 1.56 -14.33 -0.84
CA PHE A 328 2.86 -15.00 -0.80
C PHE A 328 3.02 -15.84 0.47
N GLU A 329 2.70 -15.30 1.64
CA GLU A 329 2.81 -16.02 2.92
C GLU A 329 1.89 -17.24 2.99
N GLU A 330 0.70 -17.19 2.38
CA GLU A 330 -0.21 -18.34 2.26
C GLU A 330 0.41 -19.46 1.41
N LEU A 331 1.13 -19.11 0.30
CA LEU A 331 1.87 -20.09 -0.49
C LEU A 331 2.98 -20.75 0.34
N ILE A 332 3.77 -19.94 1.07
CA ILE A 332 4.85 -20.47 1.91
C ILE A 332 4.31 -21.35 3.05
N ALA A 333 3.25 -20.91 3.71
CA ALA A 333 2.61 -21.68 4.77
C ALA A 333 2.06 -23.05 4.29
N ALA A 334 1.66 -23.14 3.02
CA ALA A 334 1.23 -24.37 2.38
C ALA A 334 2.41 -25.29 1.97
N GLY A 335 3.65 -24.86 2.21
CA GLY A 335 4.87 -25.62 1.93
C GLY A 335 5.44 -25.43 0.52
N ILE A 336 4.91 -24.49 -0.28
CA ILE A 336 5.46 -24.20 -1.61
C ILE A 336 6.88 -23.59 -1.47
N GLN A 337 7.81 -24.07 -2.30
CA GLN A 337 9.17 -23.57 -2.32
C GLN A 337 9.23 -22.06 -2.60
N PRO A 338 9.98 -21.25 -1.81
CA PRO A 338 9.98 -19.80 -1.95
C PRO A 338 10.31 -19.28 -3.36
N LYS A 339 11.26 -19.92 -4.03
CA LYS A 339 11.63 -19.57 -5.41
C LYS A 339 10.48 -19.79 -6.40
N LEU A 340 9.76 -20.89 -6.26
CA LEU A 340 8.61 -21.22 -7.11
C LEU A 340 7.47 -20.23 -6.83
N ALA A 341 7.12 -20.04 -5.54
CA ALA A 341 6.09 -19.10 -5.12
C ALA A 341 6.37 -17.67 -5.65
N THR A 342 7.59 -17.18 -5.48
CA THR A 342 8.01 -15.85 -5.97
C THR A 342 7.85 -15.72 -7.48
N THR A 343 8.36 -16.69 -8.25
CA THR A 343 8.29 -16.65 -9.72
C THR A 343 6.84 -16.67 -10.20
N TRP A 344 6.01 -17.54 -9.64
CA TRP A 344 4.63 -17.68 -10.07
C TRP A 344 3.76 -16.51 -9.67
N LEU A 345 4.04 -15.89 -8.52
CA LEU A 345 3.29 -14.72 -8.09
C LEU A 345 3.71 -13.46 -8.86
N ILE A 346 5.02 -13.16 -8.92
CA ILE A 346 5.51 -11.91 -9.54
C ILE A 346 5.48 -11.95 -11.05
N VAL A 347 5.88 -13.08 -11.67
CA VAL A 347 6.02 -13.16 -13.13
C VAL A 347 4.75 -13.67 -13.77
N GLU A 348 4.22 -14.79 -13.28
CA GLU A 348 3.13 -15.48 -13.98
C GLU A 348 1.77 -14.86 -13.63
N LEU A 349 1.43 -14.69 -12.35
CA LEU A 349 0.13 -14.15 -11.96
C LEU A 349 0.03 -12.66 -12.23
N LEU A 350 0.95 -11.85 -11.69
CA LEU A 350 0.91 -10.39 -11.90
C LEU A 350 1.02 -10.00 -13.37
N GLY A 351 1.78 -10.74 -14.17
CA GLY A 351 1.88 -10.50 -15.61
C GLY A 351 0.56 -10.71 -16.38
N ARG A 352 -0.42 -11.39 -15.76
CA ARG A 352 -1.76 -11.64 -16.33
C ARG A 352 -2.83 -10.70 -15.77
N LEU A 353 -2.55 -10.01 -14.67
CA LEU A 353 -3.48 -9.03 -14.13
C LEU A 353 -3.47 -7.78 -15.02
N ASN A 354 -4.62 -7.46 -15.60
CA ASN A 354 -4.83 -6.31 -16.47
C ASN A 354 -6.21 -5.70 -16.23
N ASN A 355 -6.54 -4.64 -16.91
CA ASN A 355 -7.88 -4.01 -16.88
C ASN A 355 -8.39 -3.68 -15.47
N GLY A 356 -7.50 -3.29 -14.55
CA GLY A 356 -7.86 -2.92 -13.17
C GLY A 356 -8.05 -4.10 -12.22
N VAL A 357 -7.78 -5.34 -12.66
CA VAL A 357 -7.76 -6.51 -11.78
C VAL A 357 -6.51 -6.45 -10.91
N THR A 358 -6.71 -6.50 -9.60
CA THR A 358 -5.64 -6.52 -8.58
C THR A 358 -5.41 -7.94 -8.07
N ILE A 359 -4.39 -8.12 -7.22
CA ILE A 359 -4.17 -9.41 -6.55
C ILE A 359 -5.37 -9.80 -5.66
N GLU A 360 -6.05 -8.83 -5.08
CA GLU A 360 -7.21 -9.03 -4.22
C GLU A 360 -8.46 -9.47 -5.02
N THR A 361 -8.62 -8.91 -6.23
CA THR A 361 -9.76 -9.22 -7.11
C THR A 361 -9.42 -10.28 -8.16
N SER A 362 -8.24 -10.90 -8.06
CA SER A 362 -7.81 -11.96 -8.97
C SER A 362 -8.77 -13.15 -8.97
N PRO A 363 -9.17 -13.68 -10.13
CA PRO A 363 -9.96 -14.91 -10.21
C PRO A 363 -9.21 -16.15 -9.71
N VAL A 364 -7.86 -16.06 -9.62
CA VAL A 364 -7.02 -17.13 -9.09
C VAL A 364 -6.64 -16.79 -7.64
N SER A 365 -7.36 -17.37 -6.71
CA SER A 365 -7.07 -17.25 -5.28
C SER A 365 -5.75 -17.95 -4.90
N SER A 366 -5.18 -17.62 -3.73
CA SER A 366 -4.03 -18.32 -3.17
C SER A 366 -4.26 -19.82 -3.06
N ALA A 367 -5.47 -20.27 -2.70
CA ALA A 367 -5.83 -21.69 -2.63
C ALA A 367 -5.74 -22.38 -3.99
N LYS A 368 -6.24 -21.75 -5.08
CA LYS A 368 -6.08 -22.28 -6.44
C LYS A 368 -4.62 -22.31 -6.87
N MET A 369 -3.85 -21.27 -6.55
CA MET A 369 -2.43 -21.21 -6.85
C MET A 369 -1.63 -22.28 -6.08
N ILE A 370 -1.93 -22.51 -4.80
CA ILE A 370 -1.32 -23.58 -4.00
C ILE A 370 -1.55 -24.94 -4.67
N ASN A 371 -2.77 -25.22 -5.09
CA ASN A 371 -3.09 -26.48 -5.78
C ASN A 371 -2.31 -26.61 -7.09
N LEU A 372 -2.25 -25.56 -7.89
CA LEU A 372 -1.50 -25.54 -9.15
C LEU A 372 -0.01 -25.78 -8.93
N LEU A 373 0.61 -25.09 -7.96
CA LEU A 373 2.04 -25.22 -7.67
C LEU A 373 2.39 -26.59 -7.10
N LYS A 374 1.53 -27.19 -6.28
CA LYS A 374 1.69 -28.56 -5.80
C LYS A 374 1.72 -29.57 -6.95
N ARG A 375 0.91 -29.38 -8.02
CA ARG A 375 0.93 -30.23 -9.20
C ARG A 375 2.19 -30.08 -10.04
N ILE A 376 2.89 -28.96 -9.92
CA ILE A 376 4.24 -28.80 -10.49
C ILE A 376 5.27 -29.53 -9.63
N GLU A 377 5.22 -29.35 -8.30
CA GLU A 377 6.20 -29.94 -7.37
C GLU A 377 6.12 -31.48 -7.31
N ASP A 378 4.91 -32.04 -7.40
CA ASP A 378 4.71 -33.50 -7.44
C ASP A 378 4.91 -34.12 -8.83
N GLY A 379 5.19 -33.30 -9.86
CA GLY A 379 5.41 -33.74 -11.22
C GLY A 379 4.15 -34.16 -11.98
N THR A 380 2.95 -33.87 -11.46
CA THR A 380 1.69 -34.18 -12.17
C THR A 380 1.61 -33.41 -13.48
N ILE A 381 2.07 -32.15 -13.52
CA ILE A 381 2.15 -31.34 -14.72
C ILE A 381 3.48 -30.64 -14.85
N SER A 382 3.87 -30.27 -16.07
CA SER A 382 5.07 -29.45 -16.31
C SER A 382 4.79 -27.97 -16.02
N GLY A 383 5.85 -27.17 -15.76
CA GLY A 383 5.70 -25.72 -15.61
C GLY A 383 5.07 -25.03 -16.83
N LYS A 384 5.27 -25.59 -18.05
CA LYS A 384 4.61 -25.11 -19.28
C LYS A 384 3.12 -25.38 -19.23
N ALA A 385 2.71 -26.61 -18.94
CA ALA A 385 1.31 -26.99 -18.81
C ALA A 385 0.60 -26.21 -17.70
N ALA A 386 1.30 -25.94 -16.59
CA ALA A 386 0.74 -25.13 -15.50
C ALA A 386 0.40 -23.68 -15.92
N LYS A 387 1.15 -23.10 -16.87
CA LYS A 387 0.81 -21.78 -17.44
C LYS A 387 -0.49 -21.83 -18.24
N GLU A 388 -0.72 -22.91 -19.00
CA GLU A 388 -1.97 -23.12 -19.74
C GLU A 388 -3.16 -23.29 -18.77
N VAL A 389 -2.95 -23.99 -17.64
CA VAL A 389 -3.94 -24.08 -16.56
C VAL A 389 -4.21 -22.71 -15.95
N LEU A 390 -3.17 -21.93 -15.66
CA LEU A 390 -3.30 -20.59 -15.10
C LEU A 390 -4.08 -19.68 -16.06
N ASP A 391 -3.77 -19.70 -17.37
CA ASP A 391 -4.48 -18.93 -18.38
C ASP A 391 -5.98 -19.27 -18.39
N TYR A 392 -6.31 -20.56 -18.30
CA TYR A 392 -7.69 -21.01 -18.21
C TYR A 392 -8.41 -20.51 -16.95
N LEU A 393 -7.72 -20.57 -15.78
CA LEU A 393 -8.27 -20.13 -14.50
C LEU A 393 -8.45 -18.60 -14.42
N MET A 394 -7.72 -17.81 -15.21
CA MET A 394 -7.92 -16.37 -15.32
C MET A 394 -9.25 -16.01 -15.98
N GLU A 395 -9.76 -16.86 -16.84
CA GLU A 395 -10.99 -16.63 -17.62
C GLU A 395 -12.21 -17.40 -17.10
N HIS A 396 -11.97 -18.47 -16.32
CA HIS A 396 -13.02 -19.40 -15.91
C HIS A 396 -12.90 -19.74 -14.42
N ASP A 397 -14.04 -19.70 -13.72
CA ASP A 397 -14.10 -20.21 -12.36
C ASP A 397 -14.17 -21.74 -12.38
N ALA A 398 -13.03 -22.38 -12.25
CA ALA A 398 -12.87 -23.82 -12.26
C ALA A 398 -11.86 -24.28 -11.20
N ASP A 399 -11.88 -25.57 -10.91
CA ASP A 399 -10.87 -26.19 -10.06
C ASP A 399 -9.67 -26.66 -10.88
N VAL A 400 -8.49 -26.66 -10.26
CA VAL A 400 -7.20 -26.93 -10.91
C VAL A 400 -7.15 -28.35 -11.52
N ASP A 401 -7.56 -29.37 -10.76
CA ASP A 401 -7.47 -30.75 -11.20
C ASP A 401 -8.43 -31.03 -12.36
N GLY A 402 -9.64 -30.48 -12.31
CA GLY A 402 -10.61 -30.57 -13.41
C GLY A 402 -10.10 -29.89 -14.69
N VAL A 403 -9.38 -28.77 -14.58
CA VAL A 403 -8.77 -28.11 -15.74
C VAL A 403 -7.63 -28.96 -16.32
N ILE A 404 -6.78 -29.55 -15.47
CA ILE A 404 -5.69 -30.44 -15.89
C ILE A 404 -6.24 -31.63 -16.67
N GLU A 405 -7.33 -32.25 -16.20
CA GLU A 405 -7.99 -33.36 -16.87
C GLU A 405 -8.63 -32.91 -18.18
N LYS A 406 -9.38 -31.82 -18.17
CA LYS A 406 -10.08 -31.27 -19.35
C LYS A 406 -9.11 -30.93 -20.47
N LEU A 407 -7.94 -30.39 -20.16
CA LEU A 407 -6.94 -30.02 -21.15
C LEU A 407 -5.96 -31.16 -21.48
N GLY A 408 -6.06 -32.31 -20.81
CA GLY A 408 -5.19 -33.46 -21.05
C GLY A 408 -3.71 -33.17 -20.72
N LEU A 409 -3.43 -32.38 -19.69
CA LEU A 409 -2.08 -31.85 -19.38
C LEU A 409 -1.32 -32.71 -18.38
N LYS A 410 -1.92 -33.79 -17.88
CA LYS A 410 -1.27 -34.69 -16.90
C LYS A 410 -0.06 -35.36 -17.53
N GLN A 411 1.08 -35.30 -16.85
CA GLN A 411 2.29 -35.95 -17.27
C GLN A 411 2.16 -37.49 -17.16
N VAL A 412 2.65 -38.17 -18.17
CA VAL A 412 2.77 -39.63 -18.13
C VAL A 412 4.02 -39.97 -17.33
N SER A 413 3.83 -40.54 -16.13
CA SER A 413 4.88 -41.03 -15.25
C SER A 413 5.05 -42.54 -15.25
N ASP A 414 4.39 -43.23 -16.21
CA ASP A 414 4.55 -44.67 -16.37
C ASP A 414 5.96 -44.98 -16.94
N ASP A 415 6.79 -45.57 -16.10
CA ASP A 415 8.16 -45.95 -16.44
C ASP A 415 8.20 -46.87 -17.68
N SER A 416 7.21 -47.74 -17.80
CA SER A 416 7.12 -48.68 -18.94
C SER A 416 6.92 -47.98 -20.28
N ALA A 417 6.07 -46.94 -20.32
CA ALA A 417 5.81 -46.13 -21.51
C ALA A 417 7.06 -45.34 -21.92
N ILE A 418 7.72 -44.74 -20.93
CA ILE A 418 8.95 -43.96 -21.16
C ILE A 418 10.07 -44.85 -21.63
N ILE A 419 10.27 -46.03 -21.00
CA ILE A 419 11.27 -47.00 -21.35
C ILE A 419 11.09 -47.52 -22.77
N ALA A 420 9.85 -47.84 -23.20
CA ALA A 420 9.56 -48.28 -24.54
C ALA A 420 10.02 -47.27 -25.61
N ILE A 421 9.76 -45.97 -25.36
CA ILE A 421 10.19 -44.90 -26.27
C ILE A 421 11.70 -44.68 -26.21
N ILE A 422 12.34 -44.78 -25.03
CA ILE A 422 13.80 -44.77 -24.91
C ILE A 422 14.40 -45.89 -25.75
N ASP A 423 13.94 -47.13 -25.58
CA ASP A 423 14.46 -48.27 -26.29
C ASP A 423 14.34 -48.13 -27.82
N GLN A 424 13.19 -47.60 -28.29
CA GLN A 424 12.97 -47.31 -29.72
C GLN A 424 13.96 -46.26 -30.25
N ILE A 425 14.19 -45.17 -29.50
CA ILE A 425 15.07 -44.09 -29.92
C ILE A 425 16.54 -44.54 -29.89
N LEU A 426 16.94 -45.30 -28.88
CA LEU A 426 18.30 -45.87 -28.80
C LEU A 426 18.57 -46.81 -29.93
N ALA A 427 17.63 -47.71 -30.26
CA ALA A 427 17.72 -48.63 -31.38
C ALA A 427 17.84 -47.92 -32.74
N ALA A 428 17.08 -46.85 -32.94
CA ALA A 428 17.10 -46.06 -34.18
C ALA A 428 18.36 -45.18 -34.34
N ASN A 429 19.19 -45.01 -33.29
CA ASN A 429 20.36 -44.12 -33.30
C ASN A 429 21.59 -44.83 -32.68
N ALA A 430 21.81 -46.08 -33.05
CA ALA A 430 22.91 -46.92 -32.48
C ALA A 430 24.28 -46.28 -32.63
N ASP A 431 24.54 -45.58 -33.71
CA ASP A 431 25.75 -44.82 -34.02
C ASP A 431 26.00 -43.72 -32.97
N LYS A 432 25.00 -42.98 -32.59
CA LYS A 432 25.09 -41.93 -31.58
C LYS A 432 25.20 -42.45 -30.15
N VAL A 433 24.68 -43.66 -29.90
CA VAL A 433 24.89 -44.36 -28.62
C VAL A 433 26.38 -44.72 -28.46
N GLU A 434 27.02 -45.22 -29.53
CA GLU A 434 28.44 -45.46 -29.52
C GLU A 434 29.27 -44.18 -29.33
N GLU A 435 28.88 -43.09 -29.99
CA GLU A 435 29.53 -41.79 -29.79
C GLU A 435 29.44 -41.30 -28.33
N TYR A 436 28.31 -41.49 -27.66
CA TYR A 436 28.15 -41.16 -26.25
C TYR A 436 29.08 -42.01 -25.37
N LYS A 437 29.07 -43.33 -25.60
CA LYS A 437 29.97 -44.28 -24.87
C LYS A 437 31.45 -43.98 -25.07
N ASN A 438 31.81 -43.36 -26.19
CA ASN A 438 33.15 -42.88 -26.51
C ASN A 438 33.48 -41.48 -25.96
N GLY A 439 32.65 -40.92 -25.02
CA GLY A 439 32.91 -39.70 -24.27
C GLY A 439 32.34 -38.42 -24.88
N LYS A 440 31.40 -38.49 -25.87
CA LYS A 440 30.70 -37.32 -26.39
C LYS A 440 29.42 -37.02 -25.57
N ASP A 441 29.58 -36.42 -24.37
CA ASP A 441 28.50 -36.12 -23.44
C ASP A 441 27.33 -35.33 -24.05
N LYS A 442 27.56 -34.55 -25.11
CA LYS A 442 26.50 -33.79 -25.82
C LYS A 442 25.42 -34.68 -26.42
N MET A 443 25.72 -35.96 -26.70
CA MET A 443 24.73 -36.88 -27.25
C MET A 443 23.65 -37.26 -26.24
N PHE A 444 23.93 -37.19 -24.95
CA PHE A 444 22.92 -37.39 -23.91
C PHE A 444 21.73 -36.38 -24.07
N GLY A 445 22.08 -35.09 -24.25
CA GLY A 445 21.08 -34.05 -24.48
C GLY A 445 20.25 -34.26 -25.76
N PHE A 446 20.87 -34.83 -26.81
CA PHE A 446 20.15 -35.22 -28.03
C PHE A 446 19.10 -36.29 -27.74
N PHE A 447 19.45 -37.37 -27.02
CA PHE A 447 18.52 -38.43 -26.67
C PHE A 447 17.36 -37.93 -25.82
N VAL A 448 17.63 -37.10 -24.78
CA VAL A 448 16.63 -36.48 -23.94
C VAL A 448 15.66 -35.66 -24.81
N GLY A 449 16.17 -34.84 -25.73
CA GLY A 449 15.37 -34.06 -26.66
C GLY A 449 14.46 -34.91 -27.55
N GLN A 450 14.95 -36.04 -28.07
CA GLN A 450 14.16 -36.94 -28.89
C GLN A 450 13.04 -37.64 -28.09
N VAL A 451 13.35 -38.14 -26.88
CA VAL A 451 12.39 -38.78 -25.99
C VAL A 451 11.24 -37.77 -25.62
N MET A 452 11.62 -36.54 -25.26
CA MET A 452 10.68 -35.48 -24.93
C MET A 452 9.81 -35.09 -26.13
N LYS A 453 10.36 -35.11 -27.35
CA LYS A 453 9.63 -34.84 -28.59
C LYS A 453 8.59 -35.93 -28.92
N GLU A 454 9.01 -37.20 -28.84
CA GLU A 454 8.09 -38.34 -29.05
C GLU A 454 6.99 -38.41 -27.98
N GLY A 455 7.33 -38.08 -26.72
CA GLY A 455 6.38 -37.96 -25.64
C GLY A 455 5.48 -36.72 -25.75
N LYS A 456 5.61 -35.89 -26.81
CA LYS A 456 4.84 -34.65 -27.05
C LYS A 456 4.83 -33.71 -25.82
N GLY A 457 5.90 -33.75 -25.03
CA GLY A 457 6.01 -32.95 -23.80
C GLY A 457 5.23 -33.50 -22.60
N ALA A 458 4.60 -34.66 -22.71
CA ALA A 458 3.85 -35.31 -21.63
C ALA A 458 4.75 -36.06 -20.63
N PHE A 459 6.03 -36.28 -20.92
CA PHE A 459 6.95 -36.97 -20.01
C PHE A 459 7.63 -36.02 -19.03
N ASN A 460 7.88 -36.52 -17.81
CA ASN A 460 8.67 -35.78 -16.84
C ASN A 460 10.17 -35.79 -17.24
N PRO A 461 10.80 -34.63 -17.49
CA PRO A 461 12.19 -34.57 -17.94
C PRO A 461 13.20 -35.20 -16.94
N GLY A 462 12.92 -35.07 -15.64
CA GLY A 462 13.74 -35.70 -14.59
C GLY A 462 13.72 -37.22 -14.68
N LYS A 463 12.53 -37.81 -14.87
CA LYS A 463 12.34 -39.24 -15.00
C LYS A 463 12.93 -39.76 -16.31
N VAL A 464 12.78 -39.02 -17.41
CA VAL A 464 13.45 -39.35 -18.68
C VAL A 464 14.95 -39.38 -18.52
N ASN A 465 15.55 -38.40 -17.84
CA ASN A 465 16.98 -38.35 -17.57
C ASN A 465 17.43 -39.55 -16.73
N GLU A 466 16.70 -39.90 -15.68
CA GLU A 466 16.99 -41.04 -14.80
C GLU A 466 16.98 -42.37 -15.60
N LEU A 467 15.89 -42.63 -16.30
CA LEU A 467 15.67 -43.85 -17.06
C LEU A 467 16.64 -43.97 -18.25
N LEU A 468 16.93 -42.84 -18.92
CA LEU A 468 17.89 -42.81 -20.02
C LEU A 468 19.32 -43.10 -19.54
N LYS A 469 19.74 -42.52 -18.38
CA LYS A 469 21.03 -42.86 -17.76
C LYS A 469 21.14 -44.33 -17.40
N ALA A 470 20.07 -44.88 -16.82
CA ALA A 470 20.05 -46.31 -16.45
C ALA A 470 20.15 -47.24 -17.66
N LYS A 471 19.73 -46.79 -18.86
CA LYS A 471 19.72 -47.59 -20.11
C LYS A 471 21.01 -47.45 -20.95
N ILE A 472 21.61 -46.27 -20.97
CA ILE A 472 22.81 -46.02 -21.79
C ILE A 472 24.09 -46.35 -21.03
N GLY A 473 24.04 -46.34 -19.69
CA GLY A 473 25.15 -46.63 -18.78
C GLY A 473 25.95 -45.42 -18.47
#